data_7a9785938a8b50898842ec1e1befee05
#
_entry.id   7a9785938a8b50898842ec1e1befee05
#
_cell.length_a   1.000
_cell.length_b   1.000
_cell.length_c   1.000
_cell.angle_alpha   90.00
_cell.angle_beta   90.00
_cell.angle_gamma   90.00
#
_symmetry.space_group_name_H-M   'P 1'
#
loop_
_entity.id
_entity.type
_entity.pdbx_description
1 polymer ?
#
loop_
_entity_poly.entity_id
_entity_poly.type
_entity_poly.pdbx_seq_one_letter_code
_entity_poly.pdbx_strand_id
1 'polypeptide(L)'
;MDIDYVTRNRKPVIRLFGKLLENNEQKHIIVLDKHFKHYIYVIPHDIDVCLDELKKLNILKWKKIYKNDGELVKEVLKVIFNHPQDIPKFVEKARNLKSVKEIREYDIPFYRRYLIDKGLSPMNMVEVHGRILSENSSTCIFQAXKPPTPQKSSLPELKVLSFDMEIYNPXNTAXPGQNSIIIISFSSNQGFKKVFSTKKSGMNFVETVTNEKELLEKFVETIKSQNPDFILGYNSDNFDFPYIRDRAAKLGVTLKIGVDESELEFTQISGKNAAMIRGRIHIDLYPYIRRYLQLNHHTLKHAYKELFEVEKLDIPQEDIHTYWEEGKDKSDQLFRYSXDDAKSITQIGEKMLPLSIELTRIVGQPLFEVARMASGRHVEWYLIKKSFEYGNLVPNTALSSELARRKDIHVVGGYVKKPVQGLHENIVYFDFKSLYPSIIISKNISPDSLTHNTELDCHISPEYGHKFRKEPVGFIPSAIGKILQDRMRIKSLMKESIDKRQYQILDTEQKALKRLANTIYGLYNHDSFRWYSLECSEAITAWGRYFLKKTMEYAEKKGFKPVYADTDGFFATYK
;
A
#
# COMPACT_ATOMS: atom_id res chain seq x y z
N MET A 1 13.52 -3.10 -1.82
CA MET A 1 12.36 -3.99 -1.69
C MET A 1 11.69 -3.82 -0.33
N ASP A 2 12.42 -3.95 0.76
CA ASP A 2 11.88 -3.90 2.12
C ASP A 2 12.82 -3.13 3.04
N ILE A 3 12.34 -2.74 4.22
CA ILE A 3 13.12 -1.99 5.21
C ILE A 3 12.63 -2.33 6.61
N ASP A 4 13.57 -2.39 7.55
CA ASP A 4 13.27 -2.42 8.97
C ASP A 4 14.44 -1.78 9.73
N TYR A 5 14.47 -1.90 11.05
CA TYR A 5 15.64 -1.57 11.82
C TYR A 5 15.84 -2.57 12.95
N VAL A 6 17.08 -2.70 13.37
CA VAL A 6 17.48 -3.52 14.52
C VAL A 6 18.27 -2.66 15.47
N THR A 7 18.40 -3.10 16.72
CA THR A 7 19.22 -2.42 17.73
C THR A 7 20.53 -3.20 17.89
N ARG A 8 21.64 -2.51 17.68
CA ARG A 8 22.99 -3.06 17.89
C ARG A 8 23.77 -2.09 18.78
N ASN A 9 24.31 -2.61 19.86
CA ASN A 9 25.07 -1.80 20.84
C ASN A 9 24.25 -0.57 21.28
N ARG A 10 22.97 -0.79 21.58
CA ARG A 10 22.00 0.23 22.06
C ARG A 10 21.68 1.31 21.02
N LYS A 11 22.07 1.12 19.76
CA LYS A 11 21.82 2.08 18.69
C LYS A 11 20.94 1.46 17.60
N PRO A 12 20.06 2.25 16.99
CA PRO A 12 19.25 1.73 15.90
C PRO A 12 20.07 1.67 14.62
N VAL A 13 19.90 0.59 13.86
CA VAL A 13 20.56 0.38 12.56
C VAL A 13 19.47 0.07 11.55
N ILE A 14 19.34 0.91 10.54
CA ILE A 14 18.42 0.68 9.43
C ILE A 14 18.94 -0.49 8.61
N ARG A 15 18.04 -1.43 8.25
CA ARG A 15 18.34 -2.50 7.31
C ARG A 15 17.48 -2.33 6.07
N LEU A 16 18.13 -2.20 4.92
CA LEU A 16 17.47 -2.17 3.62
C LEU A 16 17.68 -3.50 2.94
N PHE A 17 16.57 -4.12 2.54
CA PHE A 17 16.60 -5.42 1.85
C PHE A 17 16.39 -5.18 0.36
N GLY A 18 17.29 -5.69 -0.45
CA GLY A 18 17.23 -5.50 -1.88
C GLY A 18 17.77 -6.67 -2.67
N LYS A 19 17.79 -6.51 -3.97
CA LYS A 19 18.36 -7.46 -4.91
C LYS A 19 19.65 -6.87 -5.47
N LEU A 20 20.73 -7.61 -5.37
CA LEU A 20 22.02 -7.16 -5.88
C LEU A 20 22.11 -7.42 -7.38
N LEU A 21 22.50 -6.40 -8.13
CA LEU A 21 22.59 -6.44 -9.60
C LEU A 21 24.04 -6.52 -10.07
N GLU A 22 24.73 -7.56 -9.67
CA GLU A 22 26.10 -7.81 -10.16
C GLU A 22 26.18 -9.23 -10.72
N ASN A 23 26.75 -9.36 -11.90
CA ASN A 23 27.12 -10.64 -12.50
C ASN A 23 25.96 -11.62 -12.76
N ASN A 24 24.76 -11.12 -12.99
CA ASN A 24 23.57 -11.93 -13.28
C ASN A 24 23.22 -12.96 -12.20
N GLU A 25 23.74 -12.79 -10.99
CA GLU A 25 23.41 -13.68 -9.87
C GLU A 25 22.14 -13.22 -9.17
N GLN A 26 21.32 -14.17 -8.76
CA GLN A 26 20.10 -13.91 -8.00
C GLN A 26 20.43 -13.88 -6.51
N LYS A 27 21.11 -12.82 -6.10
CA LYS A 27 21.56 -12.65 -4.74
C LYS A 27 20.84 -11.49 -4.07
N HIS A 28 20.44 -11.67 -2.83
CA HIS A 28 19.87 -10.59 -2.04
C HIS A 28 20.96 -9.84 -1.30
N ILE A 29 20.69 -8.58 -0.99
CA ILE A 29 21.61 -7.74 -0.22
C ILE A 29 20.85 -7.15 0.97
N ILE A 30 21.51 -7.11 2.12
CA ILE A 30 21.04 -6.41 3.32
C ILE A 30 22.02 -5.26 3.54
N VAL A 31 21.54 -4.03 3.36
CA VAL A 31 22.35 -2.82 3.54
C VAL A 31 22.07 -2.27 4.95
N LEU A 32 23.13 -2.11 5.73
CA LEU A 32 23.06 -1.58 7.09
C LEU A 32 23.46 -0.11 7.08
N ASP A 33 22.58 0.77 7.59
CA ASP A 33 22.88 2.19 7.75
C ASP A 33 22.70 2.54 9.24
N LYS A 34 23.81 2.87 9.91
CA LYS A 34 23.83 3.17 11.34
C LYS A 34 23.83 4.67 11.66
N HIS A 35 23.76 5.51 10.62
CA HIS A 35 23.98 6.96 10.79
C HIS A 35 22.71 7.76 11.05
N PHE A 36 21.53 7.23 10.74
CA PHE A 36 20.27 7.96 10.82
C PHE A 36 19.75 8.01 12.25
N LYS A 37 19.36 9.21 12.69
CA LYS A 37 18.76 9.42 14.02
C LYS A 37 17.32 9.88 13.85
N HIS A 38 16.43 9.34 14.68
CA HIS A 38 15.02 9.71 14.66
C HIS A 38 14.82 11.09 15.30
N TYR A 39 13.79 11.79 14.85
CA TYR A 39 13.48 13.13 15.35
C TYR A 39 11.99 13.39 15.27
N ILE A 40 11.56 14.41 16.04
CA ILE A 40 10.20 14.94 16.04
C ILE A 40 10.27 16.45 16.15
N TYR A 41 9.12 17.11 16.10
CA TYR A 41 9.05 18.55 16.22
C TYR A 41 8.24 18.95 17.43
N VAL A 42 8.72 19.97 18.17
CA VAL A 42 8.02 20.58 19.28
C VAL A 42 7.70 22.03 18.90
N ILE A 43 6.42 22.40 19.00
CA ILE A 43 5.97 23.79 18.81
C ILE A 43 5.87 24.41 20.21
N PRO A 44 6.70 25.40 20.53
CA PRO A 44 6.69 25.99 21.88
C PRO A 44 5.77 27.18 21.96
N HIS A 45 5.32 27.52 23.18
CA HIS A 45 4.74 28.83 23.47
C HIS A 45 5.84 29.90 23.56
N ASP A 46 6.94 29.55 24.25
CA ASP A 46 8.14 30.37 24.36
C ASP A 46 9.34 29.45 24.11
N ILE A 47 10.10 29.73 23.05
CA ILE A 47 11.12 28.81 22.57
C ILE A 47 12.28 28.64 23.58
N ASP A 48 12.69 29.69 24.26
CA ASP A 48 13.84 29.60 25.18
C ASP A 48 13.45 28.88 26.47
N VAL A 49 12.27 29.17 27.02
CA VAL A 49 11.74 28.47 28.19
C VAL A 49 11.54 26.97 27.87
N CYS A 50 10.95 26.70 26.72
CA CYS A 50 10.72 25.33 26.29
C CYS A 50 12.02 24.55 26.14
N LEU A 51 13.03 25.16 25.55
CA LEU A 51 14.33 24.54 25.36
C LEU A 51 14.99 24.19 26.68
N ASP A 52 14.94 25.12 27.66
CA ASP A 52 15.50 24.86 28.99
C ASP A 52 14.81 23.68 29.69
N GLU A 53 13.50 23.55 29.50
CA GLU A 53 12.76 22.42 30.09
C GLU A 53 13.05 21.10 29.33
N LEU A 54 13.15 21.14 28.01
CA LEU A 54 13.40 19.94 27.19
C LEU A 54 14.82 19.39 27.41
N LYS A 55 15.79 20.23 27.67
CA LYS A 55 17.17 19.80 27.94
C LYS A 55 17.28 18.87 29.14
N LYS A 56 16.31 18.93 30.05
CA LYS A 56 16.26 18.05 31.23
C LYS A 56 15.71 16.65 30.90
N LEU A 57 15.19 16.46 29.71
CA LEU A 57 14.66 15.17 29.25
C LEU A 57 15.72 14.44 28.45
N ASN A 58 15.48 13.15 28.18
CA ASN A 58 16.44 12.29 27.46
C ASN A 58 16.38 12.54 25.96
N ILE A 59 17.12 13.56 25.50
CA ILE A 59 17.25 13.90 24.07
C ILE A 59 18.73 13.90 23.69
N LEU A 60 19.03 13.63 22.41
CA LEU A 60 20.41 13.65 21.92
C LEU A 60 20.86 15.07 21.60
N LYS A 61 20.06 15.78 20.81
CA LYS A 61 20.34 17.17 20.46
C LYS A 61 19.09 17.82 19.90
N TRP A 62 19.18 19.10 19.60
CA TRP A 62 18.06 19.91 19.13
C TRP A 62 18.55 20.94 18.14
N LYS A 63 17.58 21.44 17.34
CA LYS A 63 17.80 22.56 16.40
C LYS A 63 16.56 23.46 16.40
N LYS A 64 16.78 24.77 16.31
CA LYS A 64 15.72 25.73 16.01
C LYS A 64 15.61 25.80 14.50
N ILE A 65 14.42 25.54 13.95
CA ILE A 65 14.21 25.60 12.50
C ILE A 65 12.85 26.23 12.20
N TYR A 66 12.64 26.58 10.94
CA TYR A 66 11.37 27.12 10.47
C TYR A 66 10.66 26.09 9.61
N LYS A 67 9.36 25.94 9.85
CA LYS A 67 8.49 25.02 9.14
C LYS A 67 7.18 25.71 8.78
N ASN A 68 6.61 25.33 7.64
CA ASN A 68 5.28 25.78 7.27
C ASN A 68 4.24 24.95 8.04
N ASP A 69 3.21 25.62 8.57
CA ASP A 69 2.08 24.97 9.21
C ASP A 69 0.80 25.68 8.77
N GLY A 70 0.16 25.15 7.75
CA GLY A 70 -0.90 25.83 7.06
C GLY A 70 -0.35 27.05 6.33
N GLU A 71 -0.97 28.22 6.52
CA GLU A 71 -0.50 29.46 5.90
C GLU A 71 0.56 30.18 6.72
N LEU A 72 0.93 29.64 7.89
CA LEU A 72 1.89 30.27 8.79
C LEU A 72 3.25 29.59 8.71
N VAL A 73 4.33 30.38 8.84
CA VAL A 73 5.68 29.89 9.04
C VAL A 73 5.97 29.96 10.53
N LYS A 74 6.32 28.83 11.12
CA LYS A 74 6.56 28.73 12.57
C LYS A 74 8.01 28.38 12.86
N GLU A 75 8.57 28.97 13.90
CA GLU A 75 9.84 28.55 14.48
C GLU A 75 9.53 27.40 15.43
N VAL A 76 10.19 26.25 15.20
CA VAL A 76 9.93 25.02 15.96
C VAL A 76 11.27 24.41 16.41
N LEU A 77 11.20 23.52 17.37
CA LEU A 77 12.36 22.76 17.83
C LEU A 77 12.33 21.38 17.19
N LYS A 78 13.36 21.08 16.42
CA LYS A 78 13.62 19.73 15.94
C LYS A 78 14.39 19.00 17.03
N VAL A 79 13.77 17.98 17.62
CA VAL A 79 14.33 17.24 18.75
C VAL A 79 14.78 15.87 18.24
N ILE A 80 16.06 15.55 18.45
CA ILE A 80 16.72 14.37 17.90
C ILE A 80 17.04 13.40 19.05
N PHE A 81 16.80 12.11 18.81
CA PHE A 81 16.89 11.06 19.82
C PHE A 81 17.98 10.03 19.48
N ASN A 82 18.57 9.44 20.52
CA ASN A 82 19.52 8.34 20.35
C ASN A 82 18.83 7.08 19.79
N HIS A 83 17.58 6.84 20.22
CA HIS A 83 16.86 5.62 19.83
C HIS A 83 15.37 5.93 19.68
N PRO A 84 14.69 5.33 18.69
CA PRO A 84 13.24 5.53 18.51
C PRO A 84 12.41 5.19 19.74
N GLN A 85 12.84 4.24 20.54
CA GLN A 85 12.13 3.83 21.76
C GLN A 85 12.10 4.91 22.84
N ASP A 86 12.94 5.93 22.73
CA ASP A 86 12.95 7.05 23.69
C ASP A 86 11.78 8.02 23.45
N ILE A 87 11.18 8.01 22.25
CA ILE A 87 10.18 9.00 21.86
C ILE A 87 8.89 8.90 22.68
N PRO A 88 8.28 7.71 22.90
CA PRO A 88 7.04 7.67 23.69
C PRO A 88 7.16 8.27 25.08
N LYS A 89 8.24 7.98 25.79
CA LYS A 89 8.48 8.56 27.14
C LYS A 89 8.67 10.06 27.08
N PHE A 90 9.43 10.52 26.08
CA PHE A 90 9.65 11.96 25.88
C PHE A 90 8.31 12.66 25.63
N VAL A 91 7.48 12.14 24.72
CA VAL A 91 6.19 12.75 24.38
C VAL A 91 5.28 12.81 25.62
N GLU A 92 5.23 11.74 26.41
CA GLU A 92 4.44 11.70 27.65
C GLU A 92 4.84 12.82 28.62
N LYS A 93 6.13 13.02 28.80
CA LYS A 93 6.65 14.04 29.70
C LYS A 93 6.51 15.45 29.12
N ALA A 94 6.90 15.62 27.86
CA ALA A 94 6.92 16.94 27.21
C ALA A 94 5.51 17.51 27.04
N ARG A 95 4.52 16.65 26.80
CA ARG A 95 3.12 17.06 26.62
C ARG A 95 2.58 17.80 27.86
N ASN A 96 3.11 17.51 29.03
CA ASN A 96 2.67 18.10 30.28
C ASN A 96 3.41 19.39 30.66
N LEU A 97 4.41 19.79 29.87
CA LEU A 97 5.16 21.04 30.12
C LEU A 97 4.35 22.24 29.63
N LYS A 98 4.25 23.28 30.44
CA LYS A 98 3.50 24.48 30.10
C LYS A 98 4.09 25.25 28.92
N SER A 99 5.40 25.13 28.71
CA SER A 99 6.09 25.78 27.59
C SER A 99 5.83 25.12 26.23
N VAL A 100 5.29 23.89 26.24
CA VAL A 100 5.04 23.12 25.00
C VAL A 100 3.60 23.37 24.58
N LYS A 101 3.44 23.91 23.38
CA LYS A 101 2.12 24.12 22.77
C LYS A 101 1.62 22.83 22.11
N GLU A 102 2.49 22.17 21.33
CA GLU A 102 2.12 20.99 20.54
C GLU A 102 3.35 20.20 20.20
N ILE A 103 3.20 18.89 20.08
CA ILE A 103 4.24 17.98 19.58
C ILE A 103 3.75 17.40 18.25
N ARG A 104 4.60 17.42 17.24
CA ARG A 104 4.23 17.02 15.87
C ARG A 104 5.12 15.91 15.35
N GLU A 105 4.55 15.05 14.52
CA GLU A 105 5.23 14.00 13.78
C GLU A 105 5.83 12.89 14.65
N TYR A 106 5.38 12.79 15.90
CA TYR A 106 5.89 11.76 16.83
C TYR A 106 5.37 10.36 16.51
N ASP A 107 4.34 10.25 15.67
CA ASP A 107 3.72 8.99 15.27
C ASP A 107 4.19 8.50 13.90
N ILE A 108 5.19 9.13 13.30
CA ILE A 108 5.78 8.66 12.05
C ILE A 108 6.90 7.68 12.40
N PRO A 109 6.77 6.38 12.02
CA PRO A 109 7.78 5.40 12.40
C PRO A 109 9.16 5.71 11.83
N PHE A 110 10.19 5.26 12.55
CA PHE A 110 11.59 5.52 12.26
C PHE A 110 11.98 5.14 10.83
N TYR A 111 11.65 3.92 10.38
CA TYR A 111 12.04 3.46 9.06
C TYR A 111 11.28 4.18 7.94
N ARG A 112 10.05 4.60 8.20
CA ARG A 112 9.28 5.37 7.21
C ARG A 112 9.86 6.76 7.03
N ARG A 113 10.22 7.41 8.14
CA ARG A 113 10.90 8.73 8.09
C ARG A 113 12.22 8.62 7.32
N TYR A 114 12.98 7.54 7.55
CA TYR A 114 14.25 7.33 6.85
C TYR A 114 14.04 7.34 5.34
N LEU A 115 13.06 6.58 4.85
CA LEU A 115 12.77 6.50 3.42
C LEU A 115 12.47 7.89 2.84
N ILE A 116 11.62 8.65 3.53
CA ILE A 116 11.19 9.97 3.04
C ILE A 116 12.37 10.96 3.08
N ASP A 117 13.09 11.01 4.20
CA ASP A 117 14.23 11.94 4.37
C ASP A 117 15.34 11.69 3.35
N LYS A 118 15.57 10.42 3.01
CA LYS A 118 16.65 10.06 2.09
C LYS A 118 16.19 10.05 0.63
N GLY A 119 14.92 10.37 0.37
CA GLY A 119 14.39 10.39 -0.99
C GLY A 119 14.33 9.01 -1.63
N LEU A 120 14.17 7.98 -0.81
CA LEU A 120 14.14 6.59 -1.28
C LEU A 120 12.70 6.11 -1.40
N SER A 121 12.36 5.53 -2.54
CA SER A 121 11.08 4.83 -2.70
C SER A 121 11.37 3.36 -2.92
N PRO A 122 10.72 2.47 -2.17
CA PRO A 122 10.88 1.04 -2.43
C PRO A 122 10.54 0.69 -3.88
N MET A 123 11.14 -0.37 -4.38
CA MET A 123 10.98 -0.84 -5.76
C MET A 123 11.62 0.10 -6.79
N ASN A 124 12.57 0.91 -6.37
CA ASN A 124 13.44 1.69 -7.25
C ASN A 124 14.87 1.21 -7.11
N MET A 125 15.68 1.55 -8.10
CA MET A 125 17.11 1.25 -8.07
C MET A 125 17.83 2.26 -7.18
N VAL A 126 18.82 1.80 -6.44
CA VAL A 126 19.67 2.66 -5.61
C VAL A 126 21.13 2.27 -5.79
N GLU A 127 22.01 3.22 -5.53
CA GLU A 127 23.45 3.00 -5.46
C GLU A 127 23.88 3.18 -4.01
N VAL A 128 24.67 2.27 -3.51
CA VAL A 128 25.17 2.35 -2.14
C VAL A 128 26.70 2.17 -2.15
N HIS A 129 27.39 2.95 -1.32
CA HIS A 129 28.84 2.90 -1.15
C HIS A 129 29.16 2.46 0.28
N GLY A 130 30.07 1.52 0.39
CA GLY A 130 30.45 0.98 1.69
C GLY A 130 31.32 -0.27 1.52
N ARG A 131 31.15 -1.21 2.44
CA ARG A 131 31.96 -2.43 2.42
C ARG A 131 31.11 -3.67 2.72
N ILE A 132 31.53 -4.79 2.15
CA ILE A 132 30.90 -6.08 2.41
C ILE A 132 31.35 -6.55 3.80
N LEU A 133 30.38 -6.89 4.66
CA LEU A 133 30.65 -7.48 5.96
C LEU A 133 30.71 -9.01 5.88
N SER A 134 29.82 -9.62 5.12
CA SER A 134 29.81 -11.06 4.88
C SER A 134 29.03 -11.36 3.60
N GLU A 135 29.32 -12.50 2.99
CA GLU A 135 28.70 -12.87 1.73
C GLU A 135 28.68 -14.38 1.59
N ASN A 136 27.57 -14.92 1.11
CA ASN A 136 27.48 -16.32 0.71
C ASN A 136 26.81 -16.38 -0.67
N SER A 137 26.40 -17.56 -1.14
CA SER A 137 25.83 -17.73 -2.47
C SER A 137 24.47 -17.07 -2.65
N SER A 138 23.74 -16.80 -1.58
CA SER A 138 22.36 -16.26 -1.65
C SER A 138 22.21 -14.86 -1.10
N THR A 139 23.10 -14.41 -0.21
CA THR A 139 22.93 -13.14 0.52
C THR A 139 24.26 -12.43 0.74
N CYS A 140 24.25 -11.11 0.58
CA CYS A 140 25.37 -10.23 0.87
C CYS A 140 24.93 -9.27 1.99
N ILE A 141 25.73 -9.15 3.05
CA ILE A 141 25.51 -8.15 4.11
C ILE A 141 26.54 -7.03 3.90
N PHE A 142 26.04 -5.81 3.72
CA PHE A 142 26.82 -4.66 3.28
C PHE A 142 26.61 -3.50 4.26
N GLN A 143 27.71 -2.88 4.69
CA GLN A 143 27.63 -1.71 5.57
C GLN A 143 27.81 -0.44 4.75
N ALA A 144 26.82 0.42 4.80
CA ALA A 144 26.86 1.71 4.09
C ALA A 144 27.67 2.71 4.87
N UNK A 145 28.35 3.26 4.08
CA UNK A 145 29.12 4.19 4.57
C UNK A 145 28.47 5.43 4.63
N LYS A 146 27.52 5.78 3.64
CA LYS A 146 26.62 6.92 3.51
C LYS A 146 25.27 6.43 3.01
N PRO A 147 24.17 7.18 3.17
CA PRO A 147 22.86 6.71 2.75
C PRO A 147 22.84 6.36 1.26
N PRO A 148 22.08 5.32 0.86
CA PRO A 148 21.91 5.01 -0.57
C PRO A 148 21.31 6.20 -1.32
N THR A 149 21.64 6.30 -2.61
CA THR A 149 21.10 7.35 -3.48
C THR A 149 20.25 6.73 -4.58
N PRO A 150 19.10 7.35 -4.93
CA PRO A 150 18.25 6.84 -6.01
C PRO A 150 19.00 6.85 -7.35
N GLN A 151 18.71 5.86 -8.20
CA GLN A 151 19.26 5.75 -9.54
C GLN A 151 18.11 5.61 -10.54
N LYS A 152 18.25 6.25 -11.70
CA LYS A 152 17.28 6.15 -12.79
C LYS A 152 17.67 4.98 -13.69
N SER A 153 17.10 3.83 -13.45
CA SER A 153 17.29 2.66 -14.30
C SER A 153 16.11 1.72 -14.17
N SER A 154 15.94 0.87 -15.17
CA SER A 154 14.83 -0.10 -15.17
C SER A 154 15.07 -1.18 -14.12
N LEU A 155 13.98 -1.72 -13.60
CA LEU A 155 14.07 -2.84 -12.66
C LEU A 155 14.54 -4.10 -13.37
N PRO A 156 15.32 -4.94 -12.66
CA PRO A 156 15.63 -6.27 -13.16
C PRO A 156 14.40 -7.15 -13.10
N GLU A 157 14.49 -8.32 -13.72
CA GLU A 157 13.46 -9.34 -13.56
C GLU A 157 13.44 -9.79 -12.10
N LEU A 158 12.25 -9.75 -11.47
CA LEU A 158 12.05 -10.16 -10.09
C LEU A 158 11.51 -11.58 -10.05
N LYS A 159 12.04 -12.39 -9.15
CA LYS A 159 11.66 -13.79 -9.02
C LYS A 159 10.43 -13.91 -8.14
N VAL A 160 9.39 -14.54 -8.68
CA VAL A 160 8.11 -14.77 -8.01
C VAL A 160 7.97 -16.27 -7.77
N LEU A 161 7.73 -16.64 -6.51
CA LEU A 161 7.44 -18.01 -6.12
C LEU A 161 6.06 -18.03 -5.47
N SER A 162 5.16 -18.82 -6.05
CA SER A 162 3.80 -18.99 -5.52
C SER A 162 3.69 -20.36 -4.88
N PHE A 163 2.82 -20.46 -3.88
CA PHE A 163 2.57 -21.74 -3.23
C PHE A 163 1.10 -21.90 -2.88
N ASP A 164 0.71 -23.15 -2.71
CA ASP A 164 -0.62 -23.53 -2.26
C ASP A 164 -0.49 -24.82 -1.47
N MET A 165 -1.48 -25.14 -0.65
CA MET A 165 -1.44 -26.37 0.16
C MET A 165 -2.82 -27.01 0.25
N GLU A 166 -2.81 -28.33 0.45
CA GLU A 166 -4.02 -29.10 0.68
C GLU A 166 -3.94 -29.80 2.03
N ILE A 167 -5.10 -29.88 2.68
CA ILE A 167 -5.25 -30.44 4.02
C ILE A 167 -6.13 -31.68 3.95
N TYR A 168 -5.78 -32.72 4.70
CA TYR A 168 -6.65 -33.87 4.88
C TYR A 168 -7.72 -33.48 5.89
N ASN A 169 -8.95 -33.31 5.41
CA ASN A 169 -10.00 -32.70 6.22
C ASN A 169 -11.38 -33.35 5.94
N PRO A 170 -11.58 -34.61 6.33
CA PRO A 170 -12.88 -35.29 6.11
C PRO A 170 -14.07 -34.69 6.84
N UNK A 171 -13.69 -33.99 7.78
CA UNK A 171 -14.53 -33.45 8.44
C UNK A 171 -14.87 -32.27 8.12
N ASN A 172 -14.49 -31.77 7.33
CA ASN A 172 -14.73 -30.45 6.80
C ASN A 172 -14.58 -29.34 7.85
N THR A 173 -13.72 -29.57 8.85
CA THR A 173 -13.37 -28.60 9.90
C THR A 173 -11.85 -28.55 10.03
N ALA A 174 -11.25 -27.53 9.42
CA ALA A 174 -9.79 -27.43 9.42
C ALA A 174 -9.22 -26.97 10.79
N UNK A 175 -8.55 -27.68 11.57
CA UNK A 175 -8.07 -27.52 12.59
C UNK A 175 -6.79 -27.81 12.64
N PRO A 176 -5.99 -27.02 12.68
CA PRO A 176 -4.55 -27.33 12.62
C PRO A 176 -4.06 -28.26 13.73
N GLY A 177 -4.78 -28.33 14.82
CA GLY A 177 -4.45 -29.31 15.86
C GLY A 177 -4.69 -30.75 15.46
N GLN A 178 -5.53 -31.00 14.47
CA GLN A 178 -5.98 -32.34 14.10
C GLN A 178 -5.68 -32.72 12.65
N ASN A 179 -5.80 -31.77 11.72
CA ASN A 179 -5.79 -32.06 10.29
C ASN A 179 -4.42 -31.77 9.69
N SER A 180 -3.79 -32.77 9.13
CA SER A 180 -2.44 -32.66 8.57
C SER A 180 -2.45 -32.02 7.17
N ILE A 181 -1.36 -31.34 6.85
CA ILE A 181 -1.08 -30.87 5.50
C ILE A 181 -0.58 -32.09 4.71
N ILE A 182 -1.19 -32.34 3.56
CA ILE A 182 -0.88 -33.53 2.75
C ILE A 182 -0.17 -33.19 1.45
N ILE A 183 -0.33 -31.96 0.94
CA ILE A 183 0.29 -31.50 -0.30
C ILE A 183 0.73 -30.04 -0.11
N ILE A 184 1.93 -29.72 -0.58
CA ILE A 184 2.37 -28.34 -0.79
C ILE A 184 2.89 -28.24 -2.22
N SER A 185 2.36 -27.28 -2.98
CA SER A 185 2.73 -27.08 -4.37
C SER A 185 3.35 -25.70 -4.56
N PHE A 186 4.30 -25.63 -5.50
CA PHE A 186 5.02 -24.41 -5.85
C PHE A 186 5.01 -24.19 -7.35
N SER A 187 5.04 -22.91 -7.72
CA SER A 187 5.23 -22.49 -9.10
C SER A 187 6.01 -21.17 -9.09
N SER A 188 6.85 -20.95 -10.08
CA SER A 188 7.58 -19.69 -10.20
C SER A 188 7.43 -19.11 -11.59
N ASN A 189 7.73 -17.81 -11.72
CA ASN A 189 7.75 -17.14 -13.02
C ASN A 189 9.02 -17.48 -13.83
N GLN A 190 9.91 -18.31 -13.29
CA GLN A 190 11.15 -18.74 -13.95
C GLN A 190 11.13 -20.24 -14.26
N GLY A 191 9.95 -20.84 -14.29
CA GLY A 191 9.78 -22.22 -14.73
C GLY A 191 9.83 -23.30 -13.67
N PHE A 192 10.09 -22.95 -12.41
CA PHE A 192 10.10 -23.94 -11.33
C PHE A 192 8.67 -24.41 -11.05
N LYS A 193 8.47 -25.72 -10.96
CA LYS A 193 7.21 -26.38 -10.60
C LYS A 193 7.51 -27.57 -9.74
N LYS A 194 6.79 -27.71 -8.63
CA LYS A 194 7.00 -28.85 -7.73
C LYS A 194 5.76 -29.05 -6.88
N VAL A 195 5.38 -30.31 -6.71
CA VAL A 195 4.36 -30.74 -5.74
C VAL A 195 5.03 -31.69 -4.77
N PHE A 196 4.97 -31.38 -3.48
CA PHE A 196 5.46 -32.28 -2.43
C PHE A 196 4.26 -32.97 -1.80
N SER A 197 4.37 -34.28 -1.62
CA SER A 197 3.26 -35.09 -1.09
C SER A 197 3.80 -36.28 -0.30
N THR A 198 3.02 -36.71 0.68
CA THR A 198 3.33 -37.93 1.42
C THR A 198 2.85 -39.20 0.68
N LYS A 199 2.14 -39.03 -0.45
CA LYS A 199 1.75 -40.15 -1.31
C LYS A 199 2.60 -40.19 -2.58
N LYS A 200 2.90 -41.38 -3.03
CA LYS A 200 3.71 -41.61 -4.24
C LYS A 200 2.92 -41.26 -5.52
N SER A 201 3.64 -40.80 -6.51
CA SER A 201 3.12 -40.55 -7.86
C SER A 201 4.20 -40.83 -8.89
N GLY A 202 3.79 -41.18 -10.08
CA GLY A 202 4.70 -41.35 -11.22
C GLY A 202 4.93 -40.06 -12.00
N MET A 203 4.30 -38.97 -11.61
CA MET A 203 4.44 -37.68 -12.33
C MET A 203 5.75 -37.00 -11.95
N ASN A 204 6.43 -36.44 -12.94
CA ASN A 204 7.80 -35.91 -12.77
C ASN A 204 7.85 -34.65 -11.89
N PHE A 205 6.75 -33.93 -11.72
CA PHE A 205 6.72 -32.74 -10.87
C PHE A 205 6.35 -33.05 -9.41
N VAL A 206 6.03 -34.30 -9.09
CA VAL A 206 5.67 -34.71 -7.72
C VAL A 206 6.89 -35.34 -7.05
N GLU A 207 7.25 -34.79 -5.91
CA GLU A 207 8.31 -35.37 -5.05
C GLU A 207 7.64 -35.95 -3.79
N THR A 208 7.85 -37.22 -3.54
CA THR A 208 7.30 -37.93 -2.39
C THR A 208 8.19 -37.69 -1.17
N VAL A 209 7.55 -37.33 -0.04
CA VAL A 209 8.23 -37.19 1.25
C VAL A 209 7.69 -38.26 2.21
N THR A 210 8.44 -38.54 3.29
CA THR A 210 8.08 -39.62 4.21
C THR A 210 6.92 -39.27 5.14
N ASN A 211 6.80 -38.00 5.54
CA ASN A 211 5.75 -37.56 6.50
C ASN A 211 5.55 -36.06 6.41
N GLU A 212 4.59 -35.55 7.17
CA GLU A 212 4.25 -34.14 7.18
C GLU A 212 5.41 -33.26 7.67
N LYS A 213 6.21 -33.75 8.61
CA LYS A 213 7.37 -33.00 9.10
C LYS A 213 8.34 -32.72 7.94
N GLU A 214 8.66 -33.75 7.16
CA GLU A 214 9.52 -33.61 5.98
C GLU A 214 8.86 -32.70 4.94
N LEU A 215 7.54 -32.75 4.80
CA LEU A 215 6.78 -31.86 3.90
C LEU A 215 7.06 -30.39 4.26
N LEU A 216 6.99 -30.06 5.54
CA LEU A 216 7.26 -28.69 6.01
C LEU A 216 8.74 -28.31 5.89
N GLU A 217 9.63 -29.25 6.10
CA GLU A 217 11.07 -29.05 5.88
C GLU A 217 11.36 -28.75 4.41
N LYS A 218 10.68 -29.43 3.50
CA LYS A 218 10.78 -29.17 2.05
C LYS A 218 10.21 -27.81 1.67
N PHE A 219 9.17 -27.35 2.37
CA PHE A 219 8.64 -26.01 2.20
C PHE A 219 9.72 -24.97 2.50
N VAL A 220 10.38 -25.09 3.64
CA VAL A 220 11.46 -24.18 4.05
C VAL A 220 12.63 -24.25 3.06
N GLU A 221 13.07 -25.47 2.72
CA GLU A 221 14.19 -25.71 1.81
C GLU A 221 13.92 -25.11 0.43
N THR A 222 12.69 -25.24 -0.08
CA THR A 222 12.32 -24.72 -1.40
C THR A 222 12.40 -23.19 -1.43
N ILE A 223 11.86 -22.53 -0.41
CA ILE A 223 11.94 -21.07 -0.34
C ILE A 223 13.40 -20.60 -0.29
N LYS A 224 14.23 -21.27 0.50
CA LYS A 224 15.65 -20.92 0.61
C LYS A 224 16.39 -21.15 -0.71
N SER A 225 16.20 -22.32 -1.33
CA SER A 225 16.94 -22.67 -2.56
C SER A 225 16.47 -21.86 -3.77
N GLN A 226 15.19 -21.57 -3.88
CA GLN A 226 14.65 -20.71 -4.94
C GLN A 226 14.99 -19.24 -4.71
N ASN A 227 15.16 -18.84 -3.47
CA ASN A 227 15.58 -17.49 -3.06
C ASN A 227 14.74 -16.40 -3.72
N PRO A 228 13.39 -16.45 -3.62
CA PRO A 228 12.54 -15.53 -4.37
C PRO A 228 12.54 -14.11 -3.80
N ASP A 229 12.22 -13.15 -4.67
CA ASP A 229 11.95 -11.75 -4.29
C ASP A 229 10.54 -11.61 -3.75
N PHE A 230 9.58 -12.31 -4.38
CA PHE A 230 8.16 -12.33 -3.98
C PHE A 230 7.73 -13.73 -3.63
N ILE A 231 6.90 -13.84 -2.59
CA ILE A 231 6.17 -15.06 -2.28
C ILE A 231 4.68 -14.73 -2.38
N LEU A 232 3.95 -15.48 -3.20
CA LEU A 232 2.53 -15.24 -3.43
C LEU A 232 1.69 -16.39 -2.92
N GLY A 233 0.53 -16.04 -2.36
CA GLY A 233 -0.48 -17.01 -1.97
C GLY A 233 -1.86 -16.44 -2.22
N TYR A 234 -2.88 -17.24 -1.96
CA TYR A 234 -4.27 -16.82 -2.08
C TYR A 234 -4.98 -17.12 -0.77
N ASN A 235 -5.33 -16.09 -0.03
CA ASN A 235 -5.80 -16.13 1.36
C ASN A 235 -4.69 -16.59 2.33
N SER A 236 -3.44 -16.35 1.95
CA SER A 236 -2.28 -16.85 2.68
C SER A 236 -2.01 -16.13 4.00
N ASP A 237 -2.47 -14.88 4.15
CA ASP A 237 -2.36 -14.15 5.43
C ASP A 237 -3.22 -14.79 6.51
N ASN A 238 -4.41 -15.25 6.15
CA ASN A 238 -5.40 -15.72 7.12
C ASN A 238 -5.51 -17.23 7.19
N PHE A 239 -5.02 -17.95 6.19
CA PHE A 239 -5.16 -19.42 6.18
C PHE A 239 -3.82 -20.14 6.08
N ASP A 240 -3.13 -20.05 4.92
CA ASP A 240 -1.98 -20.91 4.67
C ASP A 240 -0.86 -20.68 5.69
N PHE A 241 -0.40 -19.45 5.87
CA PHE A 241 0.73 -19.18 6.77
C PHE A 241 0.39 -19.44 8.24
N PRO A 242 -0.78 -19.03 8.77
CA PRO A 242 -1.12 -19.43 10.14
C PRO A 242 -1.20 -20.94 10.31
N TYR A 243 -1.75 -21.64 9.33
CA TYR A 243 -1.86 -23.10 9.37
C TYR A 243 -0.48 -23.76 9.39
N ILE A 244 0.40 -23.32 8.48
CA ILE A 244 1.79 -23.81 8.40
C ILE A 244 2.52 -23.53 9.73
N ARG A 245 2.36 -22.33 10.30
CA ARG A 245 2.97 -22.00 11.59
C ARG A 245 2.55 -22.98 12.68
N ASP A 246 1.24 -23.22 12.79
CA ASP A 246 0.70 -24.07 13.86
C ASP A 246 1.11 -25.53 13.67
N ARG A 247 1.11 -26.03 12.44
CA ARG A 247 1.57 -27.39 12.14
C ARG A 247 3.07 -27.53 12.39
N ALA A 248 3.86 -26.54 11.98
CA ALA A 248 5.32 -26.53 12.20
C ALA A 248 5.64 -26.55 13.69
N ALA A 249 4.93 -25.78 14.49
CA ALA A 249 5.11 -25.79 15.96
C ALA A 249 4.82 -27.17 16.54
N LYS A 250 3.76 -27.82 16.08
CA LYS A 250 3.38 -29.16 16.55
C LYS A 250 4.44 -30.21 16.18
N LEU A 251 5.04 -30.08 14.99
CA LEU A 251 5.95 -31.07 14.44
C LEU A 251 7.44 -30.76 14.68
N GLY A 252 7.74 -29.65 15.34
CA GLY A 252 9.11 -29.27 15.67
C GLY A 252 9.91 -28.76 14.47
N VAL A 253 9.26 -28.07 13.52
CA VAL A 253 9.92 -27.50 12.35
C VAL A 253 10.06 -25.99 12.55
N THR A 254 11.25 -25.45 12.31
CA THR A 254 11.54 -24.02 12.40
C THR A 254 11.39 -23.38 11.02
N LEU A 255 10.56 -22.34 10.93
CA LEU A 255 10.23 -21.70 9.65
C LEU A 255 11.18 -20.51 9.37
N LYS A 256 12.49 -20.80 9.24
CA LYS A 256 13.52 -19.79 8.97
C LYS A 256 13.57 -19.48 7.47
N ILE A 257 12.61 -18.71 7.00
CA ILE A 257 12.45 -18.43 5.57
C ILE A 257 12.81 -16.99 5.18
N GLY A 258 13.20 -16.16 6.13
CA GLY A 258 13.68 -14.80 5.84
C GLY A 258 15.03 -14.80 5.14
N VAL A 259 15.32 -13.75 4.40
CA VAL A 259 16.63 -13.57 3.74
C VAL A 259 17.74 -13.54 4.79
N ASP A 260 17.48 -13.01 5.96
CA ASP A 260 18.40 -12.96 7.10
C ASP A 260 18.34 -14.22 7.99
N GLU A 261 17.68 -15.27 7.52
CA GLU A 261 17.43 -16.50 8.24
C GLU A 261 16.52 -16.34 9.46
N SER A 262 15.75 -15.26 9.51
CA SER A 262 14.73 -15.07 10.54
C SER A 262 13.52 -15.94 10.25
N GLU A 263 12.74 -16.19 11.30
CA GLU A 263 11.53 -17.00 11.20
C GLU A 263 10.38 -16.18 10.64
N LEU A 264 9.41 -16.89 10.04
CA LEU A 264 8.12 -16.32 9.66
C LEU A 264 7.53 -15.55 10.85
N GLU A 265 7.07 -14.33 10.59
CA GLU A 265 6.49 -13.45 11.61
C GLU A 265 5.08 -13.07 11.18
N PHE A 266 4.28 -12.62 12.15
CA PHE A 266 2.95 -12.07 11.90
C PHE A 266 2.85 -10.67 12.48
N THR A 267 2.20 -9.79 11.74
CA THR A 267 2.00 -8.40 12.14
C THR A 267 0.56 -7.99 11.79
N GLN A 268 0.18 -6.78 12.21
CA GLN A 268 -1.13 -6.22 11.87
C GLN A 268 -0.93 -5.02 10.96
N ILE A 269 -1.65 -5.01 9.83
CA ILE A 269 -1.67 -3.87 8.92
C ILE A 269 -3.13 -3.51 8.70
N SER A 270 -3.50 -2.27 9.04
CA SER A 270 -4.88 -1.78 8.96
C SER A 270 -5.85 -2.70 9.72
N GLY A 271 -5.39 -3.19 10.89
CA GLY A 271 -6.20 -4.06 11.76
C GLY A 271 -6.36 -5.49 11.27
N LYS A 272 -5.64 -5.89 10.23
CA LYS A 272 -5.73 -7.24 9.65
C LYS A 272 -4.40 -7.98 9.79
N ASN A 273 -4.49 -9.29 9.96
CA ASN A 273 -3.33 -10.16 10.07
C ASN A 273 -2.52 -10.17 8.77
N ALA A 274 -1.20 -10.18 8.88
CA ALA A 274 -0.29 -10.24 7.75
C ALA A 274 0.91 -11.13 8.09
N ALA A 275 1.21 -12.09 7.22
CA ALA A 275 2.36 -12.97 7.36
C ALA A 275 3.57 -12.29 6.70
N MET A 276 4.63 -12.08 7.47
CA MET A 276 5.80 -11.31 7.05
C MET A 276 7.04 -12.19 6.99
N ILE A 277 7.76 -12.07 5.88
CA ILE A 277 9.01 -12.80 5.65
C ILE A 277 10.07 -11.73 5.39
N ARG A 278 11.06 -11.63 6.27
CA ARG A 278 12.09 -10.57 6.18
C ARG A 278 12.86 -10.66 4.86
N GLY A 279 12.81 -9.58 4.08
CA GLY A 279 13.55 -9.46 2.84
C GLY A 279 12.88 -10.07 1.62
N ARG A 280 11.79 -10.81 1.80
CA ARG A 280 10.98 -11.34 0.70
C ARG A 280 9.60 -10.72 0.82
N ILE A 281 9.05 -10.25 -0.30
CA ILE A 281 7.76 -9.56 -0.27
C ILE A 281 6.66 -10.61 -0.40
N HIS A 282 5.98 -10.89 0.71
CA HIS A 282 4.81 -11.78 0.68
C HIS A 282 3.57 -10.96 0.29
N ILE A 283 2.88 -11.40 -0.75
CA ILE A 283 1.62 -10.79 -1.19
C ILE A 283 0.53 -11.85 -1.13
N ASP A 284 -0.52 -11.55 -0.35
CA ASP A 284 -1.75 -12.33 -0.35
C ASP A 284 -2.65 -11.73 -1.42
N LEU A 285 -2.88 -12.48 -2.49
CA LEU A 285 -3.66 -11.97 -3.63
C LEU A 285 -5.16 -11.87 -3.35
N TYR A 286 -5.68 -12.61 -2.34
CA TYR A 286 -7.12 -12.64 -2.12
C TYR A 286 -7.70 -11.26 -1.75
N PRO A 287 -7.19 -10.54 -0.72
CA PRO A 287 -7.72 -9.20 -0.44
C PRO A 287 -7.43 -8.21 -1.57
N TYR A 288 -6.33 -8.40 -2.31
CA TYR A 288 -5.99 -7.57 -3.46
C TYR A 288 -7.05 -7.72 -4.56
N ILE A 289 -7.40 -8.97 -4.89
CA ILE A 289 -8.44 -9.27 -5.89
C ILE A 289 -9.79 -8.68 -5.44
N ARG A 290 -10.14 -8.82 -4.17
CA ARG A 290 -11.39 -8.26 -3.65
C ARG A 290 -11.46 -6.74 -3.81
N ARG A 291 -10.31 -6.08 -3.68
CA ARG A 291 -10.25 -4.61 -3.76
C ARG A 291 -10.34 -4.12 -5.21
N TYR A 292 -9.74 -4.83 -6.15
CA TYR A 292 -9.55 -4.33 -7.51
C TYR A 292 -10.44 -4.99 -8.57
N LEU A 293 -11.08 -6.10 -8.27
CA LEU A 293 -12.00 -6.77 -9.20
C LEU A 293 -13.40 -6.86 -8.58
N GLN A 294 -14.40 -6.51 -9.39
CA GLN A 294 -15.82 -6.63 -8.98
C GLN A 294 -16.34 -7.98 -9.44
N LEU A 295 -16.31 -8.95 -8.54
CA LEU A 295 -16.74 -10.33 -8.81
C LEU A 295 -17.84 -10.73 -7.83
N ASN A 296 -18.72 -11.61 -8.27
CA ASN A 296 -19.75 -12.19 -7.39
C ASN A 296 -19.11 -13.14 -6.36
N HIS A 297 -18.07 -13.85 -6.78
CA HIS A 297 -17.30 -14.76 -5.93
C HIS A 297 -15.81 -14.50 -6.12
N HIS A 298 -15.06 -14.46 -5.03
CA HIS A 298 -13.64 -14.11 -5.06
C HIS A 298 -12.73 -15.32 -4.81
N THR A 299 -13.17 -16.53 -5.20
CA THR A 299 -12.31 -17.71 -5.14
C THR A 299 -11.23 -17.61 -6.22
N LEU A 300 -10.16 -18.38 -6.06
CA LEU A 300 -9.06 -18.43 -7.04
C LEU A 300 -9.59 -18.74 -8.46
N LYS A 301 -10.49 -19.70 -8.55
CA LYS A 301 -11.12 -20.11 -9.80
C LYS A 301 -11.85 -18.94 -10.49
N HIS A 302 -12.65 -18.18 -9.74
CA HIS A 302 -13.42 -17.06 -10.31
C HIS A 302 -12.51 -15.91 -10.71
N ALA A 303 -11.48 -15.61 -9.90
CA ALA A 303 -10.50 -14.57 -10.21
C ALA A 303 -9.72 -14.92 -11.48
N TYR A 304 -9.30 -16.17 -11.61
CA TYR A 304 -8.55 -16.63 -12.77
C TYR A 304 -9.40 -16.51 -14.03
N LYS A 305 -10.66 -16.97 -13.97
CA LYS A 305 -11.59 -16.88 -15.10
C LYS A 305 -11.78 -15.43 -15.56
N GLU A 306 -11.97 -14.51 -14.61
CA GLU A 306 -12.17 -13.09 -14.93
C GLU A 306 -10.94 -12.49 -15.62
N LEU A 307 -9.74 -12.84 -15.14
CA LEU A 307 -8.50 -12.23 -15.65
C LEU A 307 -8.03 -12.87 -16.97
N PHE A 308 -8.30 -14.15 -17.19
CA PHE A 308 -7.72 -14.89 -18.32
C PHE A 308 -8.77 -15.47 -19.30
N GLU A 309 -10.05 -15.35 -18.97
CA GLU A 309 -11.16 -15.86 -19.78
C GLU A 309 -11.06 -17.37 -20.04
N VAL A 310 -10.49 -18.12 -19.09
CA VAL A 310 -10.27 -19.56 -19.17
C VAL A 310 -10.83 -20.22 -17.91
N GLU A 311 -11.56 -21.32 -18.09
CA GLU A 311 -12.01 -22.16 -16.97
C GLU A 311 -10.82 -22.94 -16.43
N LYS A 312 -10.68 -22.91 -15.13
CA LYS A 312 -9.59 -23.53 -14.42
C LYS A 312 -10.03 -24.93 -13.92
N LEU A 313 -9.09 -25.87 -13.86
CA LEU A 313 -9.31 -27.14 -13.21
C LEU A 313 -9.74 -26.90 -11.76
N ASP A 314 -10.76 -27.64 -11.32
CA ASP A 314 -11.35 -27.44 -10.00
C ASP A 314 -11.68 -28.76 -9.34
N ILE A 315 -11.37 -28.88 -8.05
CA ILE A 315 -11.81 -29.97 -7.19
C ILE A 315 -12.44 -29.30 -5.97
N PRO A 316 -13.74 -29.54 -5.69
CA PRO A 316 -14.35 -28.92 -4.52
C PRO A 316 -13.60 -29.28 -3.23
N GLN A 317 -13.52 -28.32 -2.33
CA GLN A 317 -12.77 -28.46 -1.09
C GLN A 317 -13.22 -29.71 -0.31
N GLU A 318 -14.52 -29.96 -0.28
CA GLU A 318 -15.12 -31.11 0.41
C GLU A 318 -14.76 -32.45 -0.20
N ASP A 319 -14.29 -32.49 -1.45
CA ASP A 319 -13.94 -33.72 -2.15
C ASP A 319 -12.44 -34.04 -2.06
N ILE A 320 -11.61 -33.14 -1.58
CA ILE A 320 -10.14 -33.33 -1.54
C ILE A 320 -9.79 -34.59 -0.75
N HIS A 321 -10.42 -34.80 0.40
CA HIS A 321 -10.14 -36.01 1.21
C HIS A 321 -10.51 -37.30 0.48
N THR A 322 -11.61 -37.29 -0.28
CA THR A 322 -12.06 -38.44 -1.08
C THR A 322 -11.04 -38.76 -2.17
N TYR A 323 -10.62 -37.75 -2.93
CA TYR A 323 -9.59 -37.93 -3.98
C TYR A 323 -8.30 -38.49 -3.38
N TRP A 324 -7.96 -38.00 -2.18
CA TRP A 324 -6.76 -38.45 -1.46
C TRP A 324 -6.89 -39.92 -1.05
N GLU A 325 -8.04 -40.32 -0.48
CA GLU A 325 -8.26 -41.69 0.01
C GLU A 325 -8.33 -42.71 -1.10
N GLU A 326 -8.98 -42.37 -2.22
CA GLU A 326 -9.14 -43.31 -3.36
C GLU A 326 -7.80 -43.66 -4.01
N GLY A 327 -6.82 -42.74 -3.97
CA GLY A 327 -5.50 -43.00 -4.49
C GLY A 327 -5.42 -43.09 -6.01
N LYS A 328 -4.27 -43.55 -6.51
CA LYS A 328 -4.01 -43.80 -7.95
C LYS A 328 -4.41 -42.58 -8.81
N ASP A 329 -5.32 -42.78 -9.77
CA ASP A 329 -5.73 -41.74 -10.72
C ASP A 329 -6.34 -40.52 -10.02
N LYS A 330 -7.08 -40.72 -8.93
CA LYS A 330 -7.68 -39.62 -8.16
C LYS A 330 -6.61 -38.78 -7.46
N SER A 331 -5.61 -39.43 -6.85
CA SER A 331 -4.46 -38.72 -6.28
C SER A 331 -3.71 -37.93 -7.33
N ASP A 332 -3.51 -38.52 -8.52
CA ASP A 332 -2.82 -37.83 -9.63
C ASP A 332 -3.62 -36.61 -10.10
N GLN A 333 -4.94 -36.71 -10.14
CA GLN A 333 -5.80 -35.56 -10.45
C GLN A 333 -5.62 -34.45 -9.41
N LEU A 334 -5.55 -34.85 -8.13
CA LEU A 334 -5.35 -33.90 -7.03
C LEU A 334 -3.98 -33.21 -7.16
N PHE A 335 -2.93 -33.94 -7.53
CA PHE A 335 -1.61 -33.36 -7.73
C PHE A 335 -1.61 -32.35 -8.90
N ARG A 336 -2.28 -32.67 -10.00
CA ARG A 336 -2.45 -31.75 -11.14
C ARG A 336 -3.21 -30.50 -10.72
N TYR A 337 -4.26 -30.67 -9.96
CA TYR A 337 -5.06 -29.57 -9.42
C TYR A 337 -4.20 -28.64 -8.57
N SER A 338 -3.44 -29.20 -7.66
CA SER A 338 -2.56 -28.42 -6.79
C SER A 338 -1.47 -27.66 -7.53
N UNK A 339 -0.80 -28.12 -8.51
CA UNK A 339 0.07 -27.60 -9.27
C UNK A 339 -0.50 -26.57 -9.92
N ASP A 340 -1.79 -26.72 -10.52
CA ASP A 340 -2.49 -25.71 -11.26
C ASP A 340 -2.88 -24.52 -10.38
N ASP A 341 -3.25 -24.74 -9.14
CA ASP A 341 -3.54 -23.65 -8.20
C ASP A 341 -2.32 -22.76 -7.99
N ALA A 342 -1.15 -23.36 -7.73
CA ALA A 342 0.08 -22.58 -7.54
C ALA A 342 0.45 -21.82 -8.82
N LYS A 343 0.30 -22.45 -9.99
CA LYS A 343 0.57 -21.81 -11.28
C LYS A 343 -0.39 -20.64 -11.52
N SER A 344 -1.68 -20.81 -11.19
CA SER A 344 -2.68 -19.76 -11.33
C SER A 344 -2.35 -18.56 -10.45
N ILE A 345 -1.88 -18.79 -9.23
CA ILE A 345 -1.46 -17.73 -8.32
C ILE A 345 -0.29 -16.93 -8.95
N THR A 346 0.69 -17.63 -9.53
CA THR A 346 1.81 -16.97 -10.23
C THR A 346 1.29 -16.09 -11.38
N GLN A 347 0.39 -16.62 -12.20
CA GLN A 347 -0.14 -15.89 -13.36
C GLN A 347 -0.94 -14.67 -12.95
N ILE A 348 -1.79 -14.79 -11.92
CA ILE A 348 -2.54 -13.67 -11.37
C ILE A 348 -1.57 -12.62 -10.83
N GLY A 349 -0.56 -13.05 -10.08
CA GLY A 349 0.45 -12.15 -9.54
C GLY A 349 1.18 -11.37 -10.62
N GLU A 350 1.60 -12.04 -11.70
CA GLU A 350 2.29 -11.36 -12.80
C GLU A 350 1.41 -10.29 -13.45
N LYS A 351 0.11 -10.51 -13.47
CA LYS A 351 -0.85 -9.54 -14.03
C LYS A 351 -1.11 -8.36 -13.09
N MET A 352 -1.11 -8.60 -11.78
CA MET A 352 -1.49 -7.59 -10.77
C MET A 352 -0.30 -6.83 -10.17
N LEU A 353 0.87 -7.46 -10.08
CA LEU A 353 2.03 -6.86 -9.41
C LEU A 353 2.53 -5.54 -10.04
N PRO A 354 2.50 -5.36 -11.38
CA PRO A 354 2.97 -4.09 -11.95
C PRO A 354 2.27 -2.87 -11.37
N LEU A 355 0.96 -2.93 -11.13
CA LEU A 355 0.22 -1.82 -10.50
C LEU A 355 0.70 -1.59 -9.06
N SER A 356 0.89 -2.67 -8.30
CA SER A 356 1.38 -2.57 -6.91
C SER A 356 2.77 -1.96 -6.86
N ILE A 357 3.64 -2.33 -7.78
CA ILE A 357 5.01 -1.79 -7.86
C ILE A 357 4.95 -0.28 -8.13
N GLU A 358 4.12 0.15 -9.09
CA GLU A 358 3.99 1.57 -9.41
C GLU A 358 3.39 2.37 -8.26
N LEU A 359 2.37 1.84 -7.59
CA LEU A 359 1.80 2.47 -6.40
C LEU A 359 2.86 2.62 -5.29
N THR A 360 3.66 1.59 -5.10
CA THR A 360 4.74 1.59 -4.09
C THR A 360 5.74 2.71 -4.37
N ARG A 361 6.14 2.86 -5.62
CA ARG A 361 7.08 3.92 -6.02
C ARG A 361 6.51 5.31 -5.76
N ILE A 362 5.23 5.52 -6.07
CA ILE A 362 4.57 6.82 -5.90
C ILE A 362 4.35 7.13 -4.42
N VAL A 363 3.83 6.15 -3.67
CA VAL A 363 3.53 6.29 -2.24
C VAL A 363 4.81 6.40 -1.41
N GLY A 364 5.87 5.67 -1.81
CA GLY A 364 7.17 5.74 -1.16
C GLY A 364 7.30 4.88 0.10
N GLN A 365 6.44 3.87 0.26
CA GLN A 365 6.47 2.95 1.41
C GLN A 365 6.59 1.50 0.93
N PRO A 366 7.01 0.55 1.79
CA PRO A 366 7.27 -0.82 1.32
C PRO A 366 6.05 -1.49 0.70
N LEU A 367 6.28 -2.26 -0.36
CA LEU A 367 5.22 -2.92 -1.12
C LEU A 367 4.40 -3.89 -0.25
N PHE A 368 5.05 -4.59 0.67
CA PHE A 368 4.36 -5.48 1.63
C PHE A 368 3.20 -4.76 2.33
N GLU A 369 3.44 -3.51 2.74
CA GLU A 369 2.44 -2.68 3.43
C GLU A 369 1.47 -2.03 2.45
N VAL A 370 1.99 -1.48 1.34
CA VAL A 370 1.18 -0.80 0.32
C VAL A 370 0.13 -1.76 -0.26
N ALA A 371 0.50 -3.01 -0.51
CA ALA A 371 -0.42 -4.02 -1.04
C ALA A 371 -1.58 -4.34 -0.08
N ARG A 372 -1.40 -4.06 1.22
CA ARG A 372 -2.40 -4.33 2.25
C ARG A 372 -3.14 -3.08 2.73
N MET A 373 -2.66 -1.90 2.38
CA MET A 373 -3.30 -0.62 2.73
C MET A 373 -4.51 -0.34 1.84
N ALA A 374 -5.52 0.30 2.41
CA ALA A 374 -6.60 0.90 1.63
C ALA A 374 -6.09 2.13 0.89
N SER A 375 -6.81 2.56 -0.16
CA SER A 375 -6.43 3.71 -1.00
C SER A 375 -6.20 4.98 -0.19
N GLY A 376 -6.99 5.19 0.85
CA GLY A 376 -6.84 6.36 1.72
C GLY A 376 -5.48 6.44 2.39
N ARG A 377 -4.93 5.28 2.80
CA ARG A 377 -3.60 5.23 3.41
C ARG A 377 -2.51 5.49 2.37
N HIS A 378 -2.72 5.05 1.12
CA HIS A 378 -1.80 5.37 0.02
C HIS A 378 -1.68 6.88 -0.14
N VAL A 379 -2.83 7.56 -0.18
CA VAL A 379 -2.87 9.03 -0.33
C VAL A 379 -2.20 9.70 0.87
N GLU A 380 -2.51 9.23 2.09
CA GLU A 380 -1.95 9.83 3.30
C GLU A 380 -0.42 9.76 3.30
N TRP A 381 0.17 8.61 2.95
CA TRP A 381 1.62 8.49 2.89
C TRP A 381 2.22 9.32 1.75
N TYR A 382 1.52 9.41 0.62
CA TYR A 382 1.92 10.31 -0.46
C TYR A 382 1.98 11.77 0.03
N LEU A 383 0.96 12.21 0.77
CA LEU A 383 0.89 13.58 1.29
C LEU A 383 1.94 13.82 2.39
N ILE A 384 2.22 12.83 3.22
CA ILE A 384 3.30 12.94 4.22
C ILE A 384 4.63 13.17 3.50
N LYS A 385 4.90 12.38 2.46
CA LYS A 385 6.10 12.55 1.62
C LYS A 385 6.18 13.97 1.03
N LYS A 386 5.06 14.46 0.48
CA LYS A 386 5.00 15.82 -0.09
C LYS A 386 5.18 16.90 0.97
N SER A 387 4.67 16.67 2.19
CA SER A 387 4.86 17.61 3.30
C SER A 387 6.35 17.78 3.60
N PHE A 388 7.11 16.69 3.63
CA PHE A 388 8.56 16.76 3.84
C PHE A 388 9.22 17.56 2.72
N GLU A 389 8.84 17.30 1.47
CA GLU A 389 9.42 17.97 0.29
C GLU A 389 9.15 19.48 0.32
N TYR A 390 7.97 19.90 0.79
CA TYR A 390 7.56 21.31 0.80
C TYR A 390 7.96 22.03 2.10
N GLY A 391 8.58 21.34 3.05
CA GLY A 391 8.95 21.93 4.34
C GLY A 391 7.75 22.17 5.24
N ASN A 392 6.69 21.39 5.08
CA ASN A 392 5.48 21.51 5.88
C ASN A 392 5.53 20.55 7.08
N LEU A 393 4.98 20.98 8.21
CA LEU A 393 4.71 20.08 9.33
C LEU A 393 3.56 19.17 8.95
N VAL A 394 3.70 17.88 9.24
CA VAL A 394 2.63 16.92 9.01
C VAL A 394 1.61 17.04 10.15
N PRO A 395 0.30 17.12 9.85
CA PRO A 395 -0.70 17.13 10.92
C PRO A 395 -0.67 15.84 11.73
N ASN A 396 -0.98 15.95 13.02
CA ASN A 396 -1.12 14.78 13.88
C ASN A 396 -2.39 13.99 13.55
N THR A 397 -2.40 12.71 13.90
CA THR A 397 -3.63 11.91 13.85
C THR A 397 -4.58 12.42 14.95
N ALA A 398 -5.88 12.33 14.70
CA ALA A 398 -6.90 12.78 15.64
C ALA A 398 -6.91 11.92 16.89
N LEU A 399 -7.16 12.54 18.05
CA LEU A 399 -7.35 11.83 19.31
C LEU A 399 -8.69 11.07 19.30
N SER A 400 -8.83 10.08 20.19
CA SER A 400 -10.03 9.24 20.28
C SER A 400 -11.32 10.06 20.44
N SER A 401 -11.29 11.12 21.24
CA SER A 401 -12.44 11.99 21.44
C SER A 401 -12.85 12.71 20.16
N GLU A 402 -11.87 13.16 19.39
CA GLU A 402 -12.11 13.83 18.11
C GLU A 402 -12.65 12.83 17.06
N LEU A 403 -12.10 11.63 17.02
CA LEU A 403 -12.60 10.57 16.12
C LEU A 403 -14.06 10.25 16.41
N ALA A 404 -14.43 10.14 17.69
CA ALA A 404 -15.83 9.88 18.09
C ALA A 404 -16.75 11.01 17.62
N ARG A 405 -16.31 12.28 17.76
CA ARG A 405 -17.07 13.45 17.32
C ARG A 405 -17.29 13.40 15.80
N ARG A 406 -16.24 13.08 15.04
CA ARG A 406 -16.29 13.06 13.58
C ARG A 406 -17.21 11.97 13.01
N LYS A 407 -17.36 10.86 13.70
CA LYS A 407 -18.18 9.73 13.25
C LYS A 407 -19.65 10.10 13.09
N ASP A 408 -20.13 11.07 13.87
CA ASP A 408 -21.54 11.49 13.87
C ASP A 408 -21.83 12.57 12.84
N ILE A 409 -20.81 13.05 12.11
CA ILE A 409 -20.95 14.12 11.12
C ILE A 409 -21.21 13.50 9.74
N HIS A 410 -22.24 13.97 9.07
CA HIS A 410 -22.60 13.52 7.73
C HIS A 410 -22.56 14.68 6.76
N VAL A 411 -21.91 14.47 5.61
CA VAL A 411 -21.78 15.47 4.55
C VAL A 411 -22.76 15.11 3.42
N VAL A 412 -23.49 16.11 2.93
CA VAL A 412 -24.37 15.94 1.76
C VAL A 412 -23.50 15.62 0.55
N GLY A 413 -23.79 14.53 -0.13
CA GLY A 413 -23.00 14.04 -1.27
C GLY A 413 -23.34 14.71 -2.58
N GLY A 414 -23.03 14.03 -3.67
CA GLY A 414 -23.32 14.50 -5.01
C GLY A 414 -24.82 14.57 -5.30
N TYR A 415 -25.17 15.35 -6.32
CA TYR A 415 -26.56 15.45 -6.76
C TYR A 415 -26.98 14.18 -7.48
N VAL A 416 -28.16 13.67 -7.13
CA VAL A 416 -28.78 12.54 -7.83
C VAL A 416 -30.18 12.95 -8.27
N LYS A 417 -30.42 12.92 -9.57
CA LYS A 417 -31.76 13.12 -10.13
C LYS A 417 -32.43 11.77 -10.31
N LYS A 418 -33.63 11.61 -9.78
CA LYS A 418 -34.39 10.38 -9.98
C LYS A 418 -34.62 10.12 -11.48
N PRO A 419 -34.50 8.87 -11.93
CA PRO A 419 -34.76 8.57 -13.33
C PRO A 419 -36.18 8.92 -13.72
N VAL A 420 -36.33 9.52 -14.90
CA VAL A 420 -37.65 9.72 -15.51
C VAL A 420 -38.13 8.35 -15.97
N GLN A 421 -39.33 7.93 -15.52
CA GLN A 421 -39.86 6.61 -15.85
C GLN A 421 -40.16 6.50 -17.34
N GLY A 422 -39.97 5.30 -17.88
CA GLY A 422 -40.31 4.99 -19.26
C GLY A 422 -39.10 4.53 -20.06
N LEU A 423 -39.37 4.24 -21.31
CA LEU A 423 -38.36 3.88 -22.29
C LEU A 423 -37.86 5.15 -22.97
N HIS A 424 -36.57 5.35 -22.99
CA HIS A 424 -35.96 6.53 -23.60
C HIS A 424 -35.07 6.12 -24.76
N GLU A 425 -35.16 6.83 -25.86
CA GLU A 425 -34.36 6.60 -27.05
C GLU A 425 -33.45 7.79 -27.33
N ASN A 426 -32.44 7.61 -28.14
CA ASN A 426 -31.46 8.65 -28.52
C ASN A 426 -30.78 9.24 -27.29
N ILE A 427 -30.29 8.37 -26.42
CA ILE A 427 -29.66 8.73 -25.16
C ILE A 427 -28.21 9.14 -25.40
N VAL A 428 -27.83 10.26 -24.80
CA VAL A 428 -26.44 10.74 -24.73
C VAL A 428 -26.05 10.78 -23.26
N TYR A 429 -24.84 10.35 -22.93
CA TYR A 429 -24.30 10.47 -21.59
C TYR A 429 -23.24 11.55 -21.57
N PHE A 430 -23.43 12.55 -20.71
CA PHE A 430 -22.46 13.62 -20.45
C PHE A 430 -21.82 13.37 -19.09
N ASP A 431 -20.50 13.51 -19.02
CA ASP A 431 -19.74 13.16 -17.84
C ASP A 431 -18.58 14.14 -17.65
N PHE A 432 -18.43 14.65 -16.42
CA PHE A 432 -17.29 15.48 -16.07
C PHE A 432 -16.05 14.62 -15.92
N LYS A 433 -14.97 15.05 -16.52
CA LYS A 433 -13.69 14.37 -16.39
C LYS A 433 -13.03 14.82 -15.08
N SER A 434 -12.87 13.88 -14.13
CA SER A 434 -12.22 14.15 -12.84
C SER A 434 -12.85 15.34 -12.12
N LEU A 435 -14.16 15.28 -11.89
CA LEU A 435 -14.91 16.43 -11.34
C LEU A 435 -14.33 16.92 -10.02
N TYR A 436 -14.23 16.05 -9.02
CA TYR A 436 -13.79 16.46 -7.68
C TYR A 436 -12.32 16.90 -7.64
N PRO A 437 -11.36 16.17 -8.24
CA PRO A 437 -10.00 16.70 -8.33
C PRO A 437 -9.90 18.05 -9.04
N SER A 438 -10.68 18.25 -10.10
CA SER A 438 -10.70 19.53 -10.83
C SER A 438 -11.25 20.67 -9.98
N ILE A 439 -12.28 20.40 -9.18
CA ILE A 439 -12.83 21.38 -8.25
C ILE A 439 -11.79 21.76 -7.18
N ILE A 440 -11.13 20.76 -6.61
CA ILE A 440 -10.09 20.99 -5.58
C ILE A 440 -9.03 21.95 -6.13
N ILE A 441 -8.57 21.71 -7.36
CA ILE A 441 -7.53 22.53 -7.99
C ILE A 441 -8.06 23.92 -8.35
N SER A 442 -9.19 23.98 -9.07
CA SER A 442 -9.69 25.26 -9.61
C SER A 442 -10.22 26.20 -8.52
N LYS A 443 -10.70 25.64 -7.41
CA LYS A 443 -11.23 26.44 -6.29
C LYS A 443 -10.24 26.50 -5.12
N ASN A 444 -9.06 25.93 -5.29
CA ASN A 444 -7.98 25.96 -4.29
C ASN A 444 -8.45 25.43 -2.93
N ILE A 445 -9.10 24.25 -2.93
CA ILE A 445 -9.72 23.70 -1.71
C ILE A 445 -8.70 22.90 -0.92
N SER A 446 -8.34 23.41 0.24
CA SER A 446 -7.33 22.79 1.12
C SER A 446 -7.53 23.35 2.53
N PRO A 447 -7.21 22.58 3.59
CA PRO A 447 -7.30 23.14 4.93
C PRO A 447 -6.48 24.42 5.12
N ASP A 448 -5.33 24.53 4.45
CA ASP A 448 -4.45 25.70 4.57
C ASP A 448 -4.89 26.89 3.72
N SER A 449 -5.80 26.70 2.77
CA SER A 449 -6.34 27.81 1.97
C SER A 449 -7.70 28.30 2.48
N LEU A 450 -8.32 27.54 3.39
CA LEU A 450 -9.58 27.94 4.03
C LEU A 450 -9.34 29.17 4.88
N THR A 451 -10.17 30.21 4.73
CA THR A 451 -9.96 31.47 5.42
C THR A 451 -11.29 32.08 5.89
N HIS A 452 -11.20 32.86 6.96
CA HIS A 452 -12.31 33.66 7.45
C HIS A 452 -12.07 35.16 7.22
N ASN A 453 -10.94 35.49 6.57
CA ASN A 453 -10.58 36.89 6.28
C ASN A 453 -11.43 37.40 5.10
N THR A 454 -12.29 38.36 5.37
CA THR A 454 -13.21 38.93 4.38
C THR A 454 -12.54 39.88 3.39
N GLU A 455 -11.29 40.29 3.67
CA GLU A 455 -10.56 41.22 2.80
C GLU A 455 -9.82 40.49 1.64
N LEU A 456 -9.64 39.18 1.75
CA LEU A 456 -8.94 38.41 0.73
C LEU A 456 -9.88 38.09 -0.45
N ASP A 457 -9.31 38.08 -1.65
CA ASP A 457 -10.00 37.60 -2.84
C ASP A 457 -10.12 36.09 -2.76
N CYS A 458 -11.35 35.60 -2.68
CA CYS A 458 -11.63 34.19 -2.38
C CYS A 458 -12.59 33.56 -3.38
N HIS A 459 -12.48 32.24 -3.52
CA HIS A 459 -13.57 31.42 -4.02
C HIS A 459 -14.55 31.18 -2.87
N ILE A 460 -15.83 31.39 -3.11
CA ILE A 460 -16.86 31.20 -2.09
C ILE A 460 -17.73 30.02 -2.52
N SER A 461 -17.80 29.00 -1.68
CA SER A 461 -18.54 27.79 -2.02
C SER A 461 -20.04 28.05 -2.06
N PRO A 462 -20.76 27.41 -2.99
CA PRO A 462 -22.24 27.47 -2.96
C PRO A 462 -22.77 26.87 -1.66
N GLU A 463 -23.99 27.22 -1.30
CA GLU A 463 -24.75 26.67 -0.17
C GLU A 463 -24.16 27.01 1.21
N TYR A 464 -22.87 26.72 1.45
CA TYR A 464 -22.25 26.87 2.78
C TYR A 464 -21.50 28.18 2.96
N GLY A 465 -21.04 28.82 1.86
CA GLY A 465 -20.29 30.07 1.94
C GLY A 465 -18.86 29.93 2.46
N HIS A 466 -18.30 28.71 2.45
CA HIS A 466 -16.89 28.53 2.82
C HIS A 466 -16.00 29.28 1.85
N LYS A 467 -14.97 29.94 2.37
CA LYS A 467 -14.06 30.78 1.58
C LYS A 467 -12.68 30.18 1.49
N PHE A 468 -12.18 30.08 0.27
CA PHE A 468 -10.82 29.59 0.00
C PHE A 468 -10.08 30.68 -0.76
N ARG A 469 -8.94 31.11 -0.22
CA ARG A 469 -8.13 32.15 -0.88
C ARG A 469 -7.70 31.66 -2.27
N LYS A 470 -7.54 32.59 -3.21
CA LYS A 470 -7.12 32.24 -4.57
C LYS A 470 -5.61 32.01 -4.66
N GLU A 471 -4.85 32.75 -3.87
CA GLU A 471 -3.38 32.68 -3.84
C GLU A 471 -2.89 32.79 -2.40
N PRO A 472 -1.81 32.12 -2.05
CA PRO A 472 -1.06 31.13 -2.85
C PRO A 472 -1.80 29.80 -2.94
N VAL A 473 -1.35 28.93 -3.86
CA VAL A 473 -1.93 27.61 -4.06
C VAL A 473 -1.79 26.79 -2.75
N GLY A 474 -2.87 26.15 -2.34
CA GLY A 474 -2.88 25.33 -1.14
C GLY A 474 -2.09 24.02 -1.32
N PHE A 475 -1.78 23.39 -0.20
CA PHE A 475 -0.97 22.17 -0.18
C PHE A 475 -1.58 21.03 -1.00
N ILE A 476 -2.85 20.70 -0.72
CA ILE A 476 -3.49 19.55 -1.40
C ILE A 476 -3.75 19.86 -2.89
N PRO A 477 -4.26 21.03 -3.28
CA PRO A 477 -4.33 21.36 -4.71
C PRO A 477 -2.98 21.25 -5.42
N SER A 478 -1.90 21.68 -4.77
CA SER A 478 -0.56 21.57 -5.34
C SER A 478 -0.17 20.09 -5.54
N ALA A 479 -0.40 19.24 -4.55
CA ALA A 479 -0.07 17.82 -4.62
C ALA A 479 -0.90 17.10 -5.70
N ILE A 480 -2.22 17.39 -5.78
CA ILE A 480 -3.08 16.81 -6.81
C ILE A 480 -2.66 17.31 -8.20
N GLY A 481 -2.36 18.60 -8.31
CA GLY A 481 -1.91 19.20 -9.57
C GLY A 481 -0.69 18.49 -10.12
N LYS A 482 0.25 18.16 -9.25
CA LYS A 482 1.46 17.42 -9.63
C LYS A 482 1.11 16.02 -10.14
N ILE A 483 0.20 15.32 -9.47
CA ILE A 483 -0.26 13.99 -9.89
C ILE A 483 -0.88 14.07 -11.30
N LEU A 484 -1.76 15.05 -11.53
CA LEU A 484 -2.45 15.19 -12.81
C LEU A 484 -1.49 15.60 -13.92
N GLN A 485 -0.53 16.46 -13.64
CA GLN A 485 0.53 16.82 -14.59
C GLN A 485 1.34 15.60 -15.01
N ASP A 486 1.79 14.82 -14.03
CA ASP A 486 2.57 13.61 -14.29
C ASP A 486 1.74 12.62 -15.13
N ARG A 487 0.45 12.49 -14.82
CA ARG A 487 -0.43 11.61 -15.57
C ARG A 487 -0.58 12.06 -17.03
N MET A 488 -0.74 13.35 -17.26
CA MET A 488 -0.86 13.90 -18.62
C MET A 488 0.44 13.66 -19.41
N ARG A 489 1.59 13.87 -18.77
CA ARG A 489 2.90 13.62 -19.38
C ARG A 489 3.05 12.15 -19.80
N ILE A 490 2.65 11.25 -18.90
CA ILE A 490 2.72 9.80 -19.17
C ILE A 490 1.78 9.42 -20.33
N LYS A 491 0.57 9.97 -20.36
CA LYS A 491 -0.39 9.70 -21.45
C LYS A 491 0.14 10.20 -22.79
N SER A 492 0.87 11.31 -22.80
CA SER A 492 1.52 11.81 -24.02
C SER A 492 2.62 10.84 -24.49
N LEU A 493 3.43 10.34 -23.56
CA LEU A 493 4.46 9.35 -23.88
C LEU A 493 3.84 8.05 -24.41
N MET A 494 2.69 7.65 -23.90
CA MET A 494 1.97 6.47 -24.39
C MET A 494 1.60 6.62 -25.87
N LYS A 495 1.14 7.79 -26.27
CA LYS A 495 0.76 8.06 -27.68
C LYS A 495 1.95 7.95 -28.61
N GLU A 496 3.15 8.26 -28.13
CA GLU A 496 4.40 8.22 -28.90
C GLU A 496 5.07 6.85 -28.85
N SER A 497 4.61 5.95 -27.98
CA SER A 497 5.24 4.65 -27.76
C SER A 497 4.97 3.68 -28.90
N ILE A 498 6.03 3.10 -29.46
CA ILE A 498 5.96 2.08 -30.50
C ILE A 498 6.02 0.68 -29.87
N ASP A 499 6.73 0.56 -28.75
CA ASP A 499 6.95 -0.70 -28.05
C ASP A 499 5.74 -1.03 -27.15
N LYS A 500 5.11 -2.19 -27.39
CA LYS A 500 3.95 -2.66 -26.64
C LYS A 500 4.25 -2.79 -25.14
N ARG A 501 5.42 -3.29 -24.79
CA ARG A 501 5.81 -3.45 -23.38
C ARG A 501 5.92 -2.09 -22.69
N GLN A 502 6.57 -1.12 -23.33
CA GLN A 502 6.70 0.24 -22.79
C GLN A 502 5.32 0.89 -22.63
N TYR A 503 4.42 0.71 -23.61
CA TYR A 503 3.05 1.21 -23.52
C TYR A 503 2.33 0.66 -22.30
N GLN A 504 2.47 -0.65 -22.03
CA GLN A 504 1.82 -1.30 -20.88
C GLN A 504 2.36 -0.76 -19.55
N ILE A 505 3.66 -0.52 -19.45
CA ILE A 505 4.27 0.05 -18.25
C ILE A 505 3.71 1.46 -18.00
N LEU A 506 3.68 2.29 -19.02
CA LEU A 506 3.16 3.65 -18.93
C LEU A 506 1.68 3.66 -18.57
N ASP A 507 0.89 2.75 -19.14
CA ASP A 507 -0.53 2.63 -18.84
C ASP A 507 -0.75 2.26 -17.38
N THR A 508 0.04 1.35 -16.85
CA THR A 508 -0.01 0.95 -15.43
C THR A 508 0.28 2.15 -14.53
N GLU A 509 1.30 2.92 -14.89
CA GLU A 509 1.72 4.10 -14.12
C GLU A 509 0.62 5.17 -14.10
N GLN A 510 0.01 5.48 -15.26
CA GLN A 510 -1.03 6.51 -15.30
C GLN A 510 -2.32 6.04 -14.57
N LYS A 511 -2.61 4.74 -14.56
CA LYS A 511 -3.73 4.19 -13.79
C LYS A 511 -3.51 4.34 -12.29
N ALA A 512 -2.27 4.13 -11.83
CA ALA A 512 -1.92 4.32 -10.42
C ALA A 512 -2.11 5.78 -10.00
N LEU A 513 -1.67 6.72 -10.83
CA LEU A 513 -1.83 8.16 -10.57
C LEU A 513 -3.32 8.55 -10.54
N LYS A 514 -4.11 8.03 -11.47
CA LYS A 514 -5.55 8.29 -11.50
C LYS A 514 -6.23 7.85 -10.20
N ARG A 515 -5.85 6.67 -9.72
CA ARG A 515 -6.42 6.10 -8.48
C ARG A 515 -6.14 7.02 -7.29
N LEU A 516 -4.89 7.49 -7.16
CA LEU A 516 -4.52 8.40 -6.08
C LEU A 516 -5.34 9.69 -6.14
N ALA A 517 -5.41 10.32 -7.30
CA ALA A 517 -6.14 11.59 -7.45
C ALA A 517 -7.62 11.45 -7.09
N ASN A 518 -8.24 10.36 -7.54
CA ASN A 518 -9.67 10.14 -7.30
C ASN A 518 -10.01 9.82 -5.85
N THR A 519 -9.05 9.34 -5.08
CA THR A 519 -9.27 8.97 -3.67
C THR A 519 -9.34 10.20 -2.75
N ILE A 520 -8.65 11.29 -3.10
CA ILE A 520 -8.41 12.41 -2.17
C ILE A 520 -9.71 13.06 -1.67
N TYR A 521 -10.69 13.25 -2.54
CA TYR A 521 -11.93 13.90 -2.12
C TYR A 521 -12.58 13.21 -0.92
N GLY A 522 -12.75 11.87 -1.01
CA GLY A 522 -13.43 11.11 0.04
C GLY A 522 -12.72 11.15 1.38
N LEU A 523 -11.43 11.45 1.38
CA LEU A 523 -10.66 11.51 2.61
C LEU A 523 -10.96 12.74 3.45
N TYR A 524 -11.36 13.85 2.84
CA TYR A 524 -11.63 15.08 3.58
C TYR A 524 -12.69 14.87 4.67
N ASN A 525 -13.60 13.92 4.50
CA ASN A 525 -14.57 13.63 5.56
C ASN A 525 -14.36 12.24 6.18
N HIS A 526 -13.21 11.61 5.93
CA HIS A 526 -12.84 10.38 6.61
C HIS A 526 -12.26 10.72 7.99
N ASP A 527 -12.88 10.21 9.04
CA ASP A 527 -12.61 10.65 10.41
C ASP A 527 -11.13 10.53 10.84
N SER A 528 -10.38 9.55 10.32
CA SER A 528 -8.99 9.31 10.71
C SER A 528 -7.96 10.02 9.81
N PHE A 529 -8.39 10.72 8.76
CA PHE A 529 -7.46 11.37 7.83
C PHE A 529 -6.74 12.55 8.51
N ARG A 530 -5.43 12.65 8.34
CA ARG A 530 -4.61 13.71 8.97
C ARG A 530 -5.02 15.11 8.48
N TRP A 531 -5.44 15.25 7.22
CA TRP A 531 -5.89 16.53 6.64
C TRP A 531 -7.41 16.63 6.61
N TYR A 532 -8.10 15.96 7.52
CA TYR A 532 -9.55 16.02 7.65
C TYR A 532 -10.03 17.46 7.67
N SER A 533 -11.08 17.77 6.90
CA SER A 533 -11.69 19.09 6.89
C SER A 533 -13.14 18.97 6.43
N LEU A 534 -14.06 19.17 7.37
CA LEU A 534 -15.50 19.18 7.07
C LEU A 534 -15.82 20.26 6.03
N GLU A 535 -15.27 21.45 6.20
CA GLU A 535 -15.51 22.59 5.30
C GLU A 535 -15.04 22.28 3.88
N CYS A 536 -13.86 21.65 3.73
CA CYS A 536 -13.37 21.25 2.41
C CYS A 536 -14.29 20.22 1.77
N SER A 537 -14.72 19.22 2.53
CA SER A 537 -15.63 18.19 2.04
C SER A 537 -16.96 18.78 1.58
N GLU A 538 -17.55 19.64 2.41
CA GLU A 538 -18.83 20.32 2.08
C GLU A 538 -18.69 21.18 0.83
N ALA A 539 -17.59 21.91 0.70
CA ALA A 539 -17.36 22.80 -0.44
C ALA A 539 -17.24 22.01 -1.74
N ILE A 540 -16.53 20.88 -1.73
CA ILE A 540 -16.31 20.06 -2.93
C ILE A 540 -17.65 19.54 -3.47
N THR A 541 -18.47 18.95 -2.62
CA THR A 541 -19.76 18.40 -3.06
C THR A 541 -20.73 19.50 -3.46
N ALA A 542 -20.70 20.62 -2.76
CA ALA A 542 -21.56 21.77 -3.10
C ALA A 542 -21.21 22.33 -4.49
N TRP A 543 -19.93 22.49 -4.81
CA TRP A 543 -19.51 22.90 -6.15
C TRP A 543 -19.84 21.81 -7.18
N GLY A 544 -19.69 20.55 -6.82
CA GLY A 544 -20.07 19.45 -7.71
C GLY A 544 -21.54 19.51 -8.09
N ARG A 545 -22.41 19.68 -7.11
CA ARG A 545 -23.86 19.84 -7.33
C ARG A 545 -24.15 21.06 -8.20
N TYR A 546 -23.49 22.16 -7.91
CA TYR A 546 -23.65 23.42 -8.66
C TYR A 546 -23.28 23.21 -10.14
N PHE A 547 -22.11 22.65 -10.42
CA PHE A 547 -21.65 22.49 -11.80
C PHE A 547 -22.51 21.47 -12.56
N LEU A 548 -22.92 20.39 -11.92
CA LEU A 548 -23.76 19.39 -12.57
C LEU A 548 -25.11 19.97 -12.96
N LYS A 549 -25.77 20.66 -12.02
CA LYS A 549 -27.08 21.28 -12.28
C LYS A 549 -26.97 22.36 -13.36
N LYS A 550 -25.92 23.17 -13.31
CA LYS A 550 -25.71 24.24 -14.30
C LYS A 550 -25.48 23.65 -15.70
N THR A 551 -24.74 22.56 -15.79
CA THR A 551 -24.51 21.87 -17.08
C THR A 551 -25.81 21.28 -17.60
N MET A 552 -26.64 20.69 -16.73
CA MET A 552 -27.94 20.16 -17.13
C MET A 552 -28.85 21.27 -17.67
N GLU A 553 -28.87 22.42 -17.01
CA GLU A 553 -29.65 23.59 -17.47
C GLU A 553 -29.17 24.08 -18.84
N TYR A 554 -27.85 24.09 -19.04
CA TYR A 554 -27.26 24.47 -20.31
C TYR A 554 -27.64 23.46 -21.41
N ALA A 555 -27.60 22.15 -21.09
CA ALA A 555 -28.01 21.11 -22.02
C ALA A 555 -29.48 21.24 -22.43
N GLU A 556 -30.37 21.60 -21.46
CA GLU A 556 -31.79 21.83 -21.76
C GLU A 556 -31.96 22.96 -22.77
N LYS A 557 -31.20 24.06 -22.61
CA LYS A 557 -31.24 25.20 -23.55
C LYS A 557 -30.75 24.79 -24.94
N LYS A 558 -29.99 23.70 -25.06
CA LYS A 558 -29.49 23.21 -26.32
C LYS A 558 -30.34 22.06 -26.91
N GLY A 559 -31.51 21.79 -26.32
CA GLY A 559 -32.45 20.80 -26.84
C GLY A 559 -32.36 19.42 -26.25
N PHE A 560 -31.51 19.22 -25.24
CA PHE A 560 -31.40 17.95 -24.52
C PHE A 560 -32.38 17.92 -23.36
N LYS A 561 -32.92 16.73 -23.06
CA LYS A 561 -33.78 16.53 -21.89
C LYS A 561 -33.10 15.57 -20.93
N PRO A 562 -32.57 16.08 -19.81
CA PRO A 562 -31.96 15.17 -18.83
C PRO A 562 -33.00 14.22 -18.24
N VAL A 563 -32.66 12.91 -18.20
CA VAL A 563 -33.58 11.87 -17.69
C VAL A 563 -33.04 11.21 -16.41
N TYR A 564 -31.74 11.31 -16.14
CA TYR A 564 -31.11 10.78 -14.92
C TYR A 564 -29.77 11.45 -14.74
N ALA A 565 -29.39 11.67 -13.49
CA ALA A 565 -28.09 12.25 -13.14
C ALA A 565 -27.59 11.63 -11.84
N ASP A 566 -26.26 11.48 -11.74
CA ASP A 566 -25.62 10.98 -10.51
C ASP A 566 -24.22 11.56 -10.41
N THR A 567 -24.02 12.42 -9.42
CA THR A 567 -22.74 12.97 -8.97
C THR A 567 -21.99 13.79 -10.01
N ASP A 568 -21.49 13.17 -11.07
CA ASP A 568 -20.59 13.80 -12.06
C ASP A 568 -21.02 13.59 -13.50
N GLY A 569 -22.21 13.05 -13.72
CA GLY A 569 -22.70 12.84 -15.07
C GLY A 569 -24.21 12.74 -15.15
N PHE A 570 -24.74 12.84 -16.38
CA PHE A 570 -26.18 12.72 -16.59
C PHE A 570 -26.48 12.14 -17.97
N PHE A 571 -27.60 11.45 -18.03
CA PHE A 571 -28.17 10.93 -19.28
C PHE A 571 -29.22 11.91 -19.78
N ALA A 572 -29.24 12.15 -21.08
CA ALA A 572 -30.23 13.05 -21.69
C ALA A 572 -30.68 12.48 -23.03
N THR A 573 -31.94 12.73 -23.36
CA THR A 573 -32.45 12.47 -24.71
C THR A 573 -32.32 13.75 -25.53
N TYR A 574 -32.19 13.60 -26.85
CA TYR A 574 -32.15 14.72 -27.80
C TYR A 574 -33.33 14.59 -28.77
N LYS A 575 -34.11 15.66 -28.95
CA LYS A 575 -35.26 15.69 -29.86
C LYS A 575 -34.86 16.13 -31.28
#